data_157b1eaee5a6b21a1d5db1a456640162
#
_entry.id   157b1eaee5a6b21a1d5db1a456640162
#
_cell.length_a   1.000
_cell.length_b   1.000
_cell.length_c   1.000
_cell.angle_alpha   90.00
_cell.angle_beta   90.00
_cell.angle_gamma   90.00
#
_symmetry.space_group_name_H-M   'P 1'
#
loop_
_entity.id
_entity.type
_entity.pdbx_description
1 polymer ?
#
loop_
_entity_poly.entity_id
_entity_poly.type
_entity_poly.pdbx_seq_one_letter_code
_entity_poly.pdbx_strand_id
1 'polypeptide(L)'
;MIMPAAAHAAVDSLDDTMRYISAAVPEPAVGSIGGEWAVIGLARGGMDASDGFFQKYLSNARKYVIEKNGALHTKKYTEFSRVTVALAALGENPKDFEGFDLTKPLLDYESTVQQGINGAIWALIALDCIGGGAEIKQRYADCILSRQNDDGGWALSGEDMPSEADITAMAVTALSRHCADAKVNAAAERALKYLSSVQSENGGFEANGEETAESAAQVLTAISSMGILYTDDRFVKNGKTIVDNIYSFKNADGSFCHTNEPNLMATEQCCYALVAAKRAEEGKMALFDMSDVVKRGTTESSGGEASEVHFPDKSFADIKGHKNQAAIEALAQRGIVNGVNETDFAPDATMTRAEFAAIIVRALKLPLKDASSFSDVTPSDWYSAYVGAAYSGGIVIGAGGGLFAPDRTISVEQALVMAQRAAELCGMKNTLDSEAIRNILAEFTDYTTVSDWAEASAAFCYKNGIADRSEIEIRPHEAVKRCEVAQMIYNLLKGADLI
;
A
#
# COMPACT_ATOMS: atom_id res chain seq x y z
N MET A 1 31.17 15.05 5.41
CA MET A 1 30.73 16.05 4.42
C MET A 1 29.39 16.59 4.93
N ILE A 2 29.33 17.87 5.31
CA ILE A 2 28.10 18.49 5.87
C ILE A 2 27.21 18.80 4.67
N MET A 3 26.06 18.13 4.56
CA MET A 3 25.05 18.45 3.54
C MET A 3 24.62 19.92 3.68
N PRO A 4 24.42 20.65 2.59
CA PRO A 4 23.89 22.01 2.67
C PRO A 4 22.46 21.95 3.25
N ALA A 5 22.21 22.75 4.29
CA ALA A 5 20.92 22.81 5.01
C ALA A 5 19.69 23.10 4.12
N ALA A 6 19.90 23.65 2.91
CA ALA A 6 18.84 23.92 1.95
C ALA A 6 18.26 22.64 1.30
N ALA A 7 19.07 21.59 1.08
CA ALA A 7 18.58 20.35 0.47
C ALA A 7 17.68 19.54 1.41
N HIS A 8 17.95 19.58 2.73
CA HIS A 8 17.09 18.93 3.74
C HIS A 8 15.73 19.61 3.89
N ALA A 9 15.70 20.95 3.81
CA ALA A 9 14.45 21.72 3.89
C ALA A 9 13.53 21.52 2.66
N ALA A 10 14.09 21.12 1.52
CA ALA A 10 13.32 20.93 0.28
C ALA A 10 12.43 19.67 0.34
N VAL A 11 12.94 18.55 0.83
CA VAL A 11 12.17 17.30 0.92
C VAL A 11 11.11 17.33 2.03
N ASP A 12 11.31 18.16 3.06
CA ASP A 12 10.34 18.38 4.16
C ASP A 12 9.04 19.08 3.71
N SER A 13 9.02 19.75 2.53
CA SER A 13 7.83 20.43 2.01
C SER A 13 6.91 19.55 1.16
N LEU A 14 7.13 18.23 1.13
CA LEU A 14 6.34 17.27 0.33
C LEU A 14 4.89 17.15 0.83
N ASP A 15 4.66 17.35 2.13
CA ASP A 15 3.33 17.25 2.75
C ASP A 15 2.33 18.26 2.17
N ASP A 16 2.79 19.46 1.77
CA ASP A 16 1.93 20.48 1.13
C ASP A 16 1.45 20.00 -0.24
N THR A 17 2.34 19.37 -1.01
CA THR A 17 2.01 18.81 -2.32
C THR A 17 1.04 17.64 -2.21
N MET A 18 1.26 16.73 -1.25
CA MET A 18 0.35 15.62 -1.00
C MET A 18 -1.04 16.10 -0.58
N ARG A 19 -1.12 17.12 0.28
CA ARG A 19 -2.37 17.77 0.66
C ARG A 19 -3.07 18.46 -0.52
N TYR A 20 -2.29 19.16 -1.36
CA TYR A 20 -2.83 19.77 -2.58
C TYR A 20 -3.47 18.73 -3.50
N ILE A 21 -2.78 17.61 -3.80
CA ILE A 21 -3.30 16.54 -4.65
C ILE A 21 -4.61 15.99 -4.09
N SER A 22 -4.65 15.66 -2.79
CA SER A 22 -5.87 15.13 -2.16
C SER A 22 -7.05 16.10 -2.25
N ALA A 23 -6.80 17.42 -2.16
CA ALA A 23 -7.83 18.45 -2.27
C ALA A 23 -8.25 18.72 -3.73
N ALA A 24 -7.29 18.69 -4.66
CA ALA A 24 -7.52 18.97 -6.08
C ALA A 24 -8.22 17.81 -6.81
N VAL A 25 -8.14 16.59 -6.26
CA VAL A 25 -8.76 15.37 -6.83
C VAL A 25 -9.78 14.80 -5.83
N PRO A 26 -10.96 15.42 -5.68
CA PRO A 26 -11.97 14.97 -4.70
C PRO A 26 -12.59 13.62 -5.03
N GLU A 27 -12.56 13.21 -6.31
CA GLU A 27 -13.11 11.94 -6.81
C GLU A 27 -12.06 11.19 -7.67
N PRO A 28 -11.04 10.60 -7.01
CA PRO A 28 -10.00 9.86 -7.73
C PRO A 28 -10.61 8.62 -8.42
N ALA A 29 -10.21 8.40 -9.67
CA ALA A 29 -10.75 7.31 -10.50
C ALA A 29 -9.67 6.71 -11.39
N VAL A 30 -9.99 5.59 -12.06
CA VAL A 30 -9.09 5.00 -13.06
C VAL A 30 -8.81 6.03 -14.17
N GLY A 31 -7.55 6.37 -14.30
CA GLY A 31 -7.04 7.38 -15.24
C GLY A 31 -5.68 7.90 -14.81
N SER A 32 -4.81 8.28 -15.75
CA SER A 32 -3.43 8.69 -15.42
C SER A 32 -3.40 9.93 -14.50
N ILE A 33 -4.10 10.99 -14.87
CA ILE A 33 -4.19 12.24 -14.12
C ILE A 33 -5.42 12.18 -13.21
N GLY A 34 -5.27 12.53 -11.94
CA GLY A 34 -6.34 12.41 -10.93
C GLY A 34 -6.64 10.95 -10.55
N GLY A 35 -5.77 10.01 -10.91
CA GLY A 35 -5.93 8.58 -10.67
C GLY A 35 -4.63 7.93 -10.21
N GLU A 36 -4.07 7.03 -11.03
CA GLU A 36 -2.98 6.16 -10.62
C GLU A 36 -1.72 6.91 -10.17
N TRP A 37 -1.36 8.03 -10.82
CA TRP A 37 -0.17 8.79 -10.43
C TRP A 37 -0.31 9.42 -9.05
N ALA A 38 -1.48 10.01 -8.77
CA ALA A 38 -1.81 10.52 -7.45
C ALA A 38 -1.76 9.40 -6.40
N VAL A 39 -2.42 8.26 -6.66
CA VAL A 39 -2.44 7.10 -5.75
C VAL A 39 -1.03 6.62 -5.44
N ILE A 40 -0.18 6.42 -6.46
CA ILE A 40 1.19 5.94 -6.28
C ILE A 40 2.01 6.93 -5.45
N GLY A 41 1.97 8.21 -5.80
CA GLY A 41 2.70 9.25 -5.08
C GLY A 41 2.30 9.34 -3.61
N LEU A 42 0.99 9.43 -3.34
CA LEU A 42 0.46 9.55 -1.99
C LEU A 42 0.71 8.29 -1.14
N ALA A 43 0.45 7.10 -1.68
CA ALA A 43 0.62 5.84 -0.95
C ALA A 43 2.10 5.58 -0.63
N ARG A 44 2.98 5.73 -1.62
CA ARG A 44 4.42 5.55 -1.42
C ARG A 44 5.06 6.67 -0.60
N GLY A 45 4.43 7.84 -0.56
CA GLY A 45 4.78 8.99 0.29
C GLY A 45 4.42 8.81 1.77
N GLY A 46 3.63 7.77 2.10
CA GLY A 46 3.28 7.43 3.48
C GLY A 46 1.92 7.94 3.93
N MET A 47 1.05 8.39 3.02
CA MET A 47 -0.37 8.61 3.35
C MET A 47 -1.00 7.31 3.81
N ASP A 48 -1.81 7.38 4.86
CA ASP A 48 -2.44 6.20 5.44
C ASP A 48 -3.33 5.49 4.40
N ALA A 49 -3.16 4.19 4.27
CA ALA A 49 -3.92 3.38 3.32
C ALA A 49 -5.44 3.36 3.60
N SER A 50 -5.88 3.75 4.81
CA SER A 50 -7.29 3.93 5.16
C SER A 50 -7.83 5.33 4.84
N ASP A 51 -7.00 6.25 4.31
CA ASP A 51 -7.44 7.59 3.95
C ASP A 51 -8.61 7.56 2.95
N GLY A 52 -9.54 8.48 3.12
CA GLY A 52 -10.75 8.59 2.29
C GLY A 52 -10.45 8.73 0.80
N PHE A 53 -9.31 9.31 0.42
CA PHE A 53 -8.86 9.40 -0.97
C PHE A 53 -8.67 8.01 -1.58
N PHE A 54 -7.96 7.12 -0.90
CA PHE A 54 -7.72 5.76 -1.40
C PHE A 54 -8.99 4.91 -1.38
N GLN A 55 -9.85 5.09 -0.37
CA GLN A 55 -11.13 4.38 -0.32
C GLN A 55 -12.03 4.76 -1.50
N LYS A 56 -12.07 6.04 -1.87
CA LYS A 56 -12.79 6.51 -3.06
C LYS A 56 -12.19 5.97 -4.35
N TYR A 57 -10.86 6.04 -4.50
CA TYR A 57 -10.19 5.45 -5.67
C TYR A 57 -10.52 3.97 -5.81
N LEU A 58 -10.40 3.19 -4.74
CA LEU A 58 -10.69 1.75 -4.77
C LEU A 58 -12.17 1.49 -5.11
N SER A 59 -13.10 2.26 -4.53
CA SER A 59 -14.53 2.16 -4.86
C SER A 59 -14.79 2.43 -6.36
N ASN A 60 -14.21 3.51 -6.89
CA ASN A 60 -14.36 3.88 -8.30
C ASN A 60 -13.66 2.89 -9.23
N ALA A 61 -12.47 2.38 -8.84
CA ALA A 61 -11.76 1.37 -9.60
C ALA A 61 -12.52 0.04 -9.64
N ARG A 62 -13.12 -0.40 -8.52
CA ARG A 62 -13.98 -1.60 -8.47
C ARG A 62 -15.15 -1.47 -9.44
N LYS A 63 -15.88 -0.36 -9.36
CA LYS A 63 -16.98 -0.07 -10.26
C LYS A 63 -16.55 -0.08 -11.72
N TYR A 64 -15.44 0.60 -12.05
CA TYR A 64 -14.92 0.66 -13.41
C TYR A 64 -14.54 -0.73 -13.95
N VAL A 65 -13.82 -1.53 -13.14
CA VAL A 65 -13.41 -2.90 -13.53
C VAL A 65 -14.61 -3.81 -13.77
N ILE A 66 -15.62 -3.74 -12.91
CA ILE A 66 -16.86 -4.52 -13.07
C ILE A 66 -17.61 -4.09 -14.34
N GLU A 67 -17.80 -2.78 -14.56
CA GLU A 67 -18.47 -2.24 -15.75
C GLU A 67 -17.75 -2.61 -17.05
N LYS A 68 -16.42 -2.70 -17.03
CA LYS A 68 -15.59 -3.12 -18.16
C LYS A 68 -15.43 -4.63 -18.27
N ASN A 69 -16.03 -5.42 -17.38
CA ASN A 69 -15.86 -6.87 -17.31
C ASN A 69 -14.37 -7.28 -17.33
N GLY A 70 -13.53 -6.54 -16.57
CA GLY A 70 -12.09 -6.75 -16.48
C GLY A 70 -11.27 -6.27 -17.70
N ALA A 71 -11.89 -5.87 -18.79
CA ALA A 71 -11.22 -5.40 -20.01
C ALA A 71 -11.09 -3.86 -20.00
N LEU A 72 -10.13 -3.31 -19.23
CA LEU A 72 -9.98 -1.87 -19.02
C LEU A 72 -9.87 -1.10 -20.33
N HIS A 73 -9.07 -1.60 -21.26
CA HIS A 73 -8.92 -1.05 -22.61
C HIS A 73 -8.53 -2.10 -23.63
N THR A 74 -9.01 -1.97 -24.87
CA THR A 74 -8.78 -2.95 -25.96
C THR A 74 -7.41 -2.79 -26.67
N LYS A 75 -6.75 -1.64 -26.52
CA LYS A 75 -5.49 -1.31 -27.20
C LYS A 75 -4.44 -0.65 -26.30
N LYS A 76 -4.84 0.01 -25.18
CA LYS A 76 -3.94 0.73 -24.30
C LYS A 76 -3.58 -0.14 -23.10
N TYR A 77 -2.64 -1.04 -23.27
CA TYR A 77 -2.22 -1.98 -22.23
C TYR A 77 -1.46 -1.29 -21.08
N THR A 78 -0.92 -0.09 -21.30
CA THR A 78 -0.38 0.76 -20.23
C THR A 78 -1.43 1.15 -19.18
N GLU A 79 -2.74 1.08 -19.50
CA GLU A 79 -3.81 1.28 -18.52
C GLU A 79 -3.85 0.13 -17.51
N PHE A 80 -3.74 -1.12 -17.98
CA PHE A 80 -3.58 -2.28 -17.10
C PHE A 80 -2.33 -2.17 -16.23
N SER A 81 -1.21 -1.71 -16.81
CA SER A 81 0.04 -1.52 -16.07
C SER A 81 -0.13 -0.52 -14.93
N ARG A 82 -0.68 0.67 -15.20
CA ARG A 82 -0.86 1.72 -14.18
C ARG A 82 -1.79 1.27 -13.07
N VAL A 83 -2.96 0.69 -13.42
CA VAL A 83 -3.91 0.17 -12.42
C VAL A 83 -3.26 -0.92 -11.58
N THR A 84 -2.48 -1.83 -12.19
CA THR A 84 -1.73 -2.87 -11.47
C THR A 84 -0.77 -2.25 -10.45
N VAL A 85 0.01 -1.23 -10.85
CA VAL A 85 0.95 -0.55 -9.95
C VAL A 85 0.23 0.18 -8.82
N ALA A 86 -0.85 0.90 -9.10
CA ALA A 86 -1.63 1.62 -8.10
C ALA A 86 -2.28 0.66 -7.09
N LEU A 87 -2.90 -0.43 -7.55
CA LEU A 87 -3.45 -1.47 -6.68
C LEU A 87 -2.37 -2.12 -5.82
N ALA A 88 -1.21 -2.44 -6.41
CA ALA A 88 -0.08 -3.00 -5.66
C ALA A 88 0.45 -2.00 -4.61
N ALA A 89 0.50 -0.69 -4.90
CA ALA A 89 0.90 0.34 -3.95
C ALA A 89 -0.08 0.48 -2.77
N LEU A 90 -1.35 0.14 -2.98
CA LEU A 90 -2.38 0.08 -1.93
C LEU A 90 -2.48 -1.28 -1.23
N GLY A 91 -1.63 -2.25 -1.62
CA GLY A 91 -1.65 -3.60 -1.07
C GLY A 91 -2.77 -4.50 -1.60
N GLU A 92 -3.56 -4.05 -2.57
CA GLU A 92 -4.60 -4.84 -3.23
C GLU A 92 -3.97 -5.90 -4.16
N ASN A 93 -4.72 -6.96 -4.50
CA ASN A 93 -4.25 -8.00 -5.40
C ASN A 93 -4.73 -7.78 -6.84
N PRO A 94 -3.89 -7.28 -7.77
CA PRO A 94 -4.34 -7.08 -9.15
C PRO A 94 -4.57 -8.37 -9.93
N LYS A 95 -4.12 -9.53 -9.43
CA LYS A 95 -4.41 -10.85 -10.03
C LYS A 95 -5.81 -11.38 -9.68
N ASP A 96 -6.44 -10.79 -8.68
CA ASP A 96 -7.82 -11.08 -8.29
C ASP A 96 -8.45 -9.81 -7.72
N PHE A 97 -8.77 -8.88 -8.61
CA PHE A 97 -9.47 -7.64 -8.26
C PHE A 97 -10.89 -7.71 -8.80
N GLU A 98 -11.86 -7.84 -7.88
CA GLU A 98 -13.29 -8.08 -8.20
C GLU A 98 -13.54 -9.34 -9.07
N GLY A 99 -12.71 -10.38 -8.90
CA GLY A 99 -12.78 -11.63 -9.66
C GLY A 99 -12.12 -11.57 -11.03
N PHE A 100 -11.41 -10.48 -11.36
CA PHE A 100 -10.68 -10.31 -12.61
C PHE A 100 -9.17 -10.28 -12.39
N ASP A 101 -8.42 -11.00 -13.22
CA ASP A 101 -6.96 -10.89 -13.29
C ASP A 101 -6.58 -9.76 -14.25
N LEU A 102 -6.31 -8.58 -13.68
CA LEU A 102 -5.91 -7.38 -14.44
C LEU A 102 -4.47 -7.46 -14.95
N THR A 103 -3.71 -8.46 -14.53
CA THR A 103 -2.31 -8.65 -14.95
C THR A 103 -2.20 -9.55 -16.17
N LYS A 104 -3.24 -10.35 -16.45
CA LYS A 104 -3.27 -11.28 -17.58
C LYS A 104 -3.00 -10.62 -18.94
N PRO A 105 -3.55 -9.43 -19.26
CA PRO A 105 -3.24 -8.74 -20.50
C PRO A 105 -1.76 -8.39 -20.65
N LEU A 106 -1.04 -8.14 -19.55
CA LEU A 106 0.39 -7.84 -19.57
C LEU A 106 1.27 -9.05 -19.93
N LEU A 107 0.71 -10.26 -19.97
CA LEU A 107 1.38 -11.46 -20.44
C LEU A 107 1.28 -11.62 -21.98
N ASP A 108 0.39 -10.87 -22.63
CA ASP A 108 0.32 -10.77 -24.08
C ASP A 108 1.35 -9.75 -24.59
N TYR A 109 2.55 -10.25 -24.88
CA TYR A 109 3.68 -9.44 -25.33
C TYR A 109 3.35 -8.67 -26.61
N GLU A 110 2.79 -9.36 -27.61
CA GLU A 110 2.57 -8.79 -28.94
C GLU A 110 1.60 -7.60 -28.91
N SER A 111 0.52 -7.73 -28.14
CA SER A 111 -0.44 -6.64 -27.95
C SER A 111 0.15 -5.48 -27.12
N THR A 112 0.94 -5.80 -26.09
CA THR A 112 1.55 -4.80 -25.21
C THR A 112 2.55 -3.92 -25.94
N VAL A 113 3.44 -4.50 -26.77
CA VAL A 113 4.48 -3.75 -27.48
C VAL A 113 3.95 -2.95 -28.67
N GLN A 114 2.66 -3.11 -29.06
CA GLN A 114 2.03 -2.24 -30.04
C GLN A 114 1.98 -0.77 -29.60
N GLN A 115 2.06 -0.50 -28.30
CA GLN A 115 2.21 0.86 -27.76
C GLN A 115 3.66 1.37 -27.76
N GLY A 116 4.53 0.77 -28.56
CA GLY A 116 5.93 1.13 -28.64
C GLY A 116 6.69 0.77 -27.36
N ILE A 117 7.76 1.52 -27.09
CA ILE A 117 8.61 1.29 -25.91
C ILE A 117 7.86 1.49 -24.59
N ASN A 118 6.89 2.42 -24.55
CA ASN A 118 6.09 2.67 -23.35
C ASN A 118 5.30 1.43 -22.90
N GLY A 119 4.81 0.62 -23.86
CA GLY A 119 4.16 -0.64 -23.54
C GLY A 119 5.08 -1.59 -22.78
N ALA A 120 6.30 -1.79 -23.29
CA ALA A 120 7.29 -2.66 -22.67
C ALA A 120 7.75 -2.14 -21.30
N ILE A 121 8.04 -0.84 -21.18
CA ILE A 121 8.48 -0.19 -19.94
C ILE A 121 7.44 -0.38 -18.82
N TRP A 122 6.19 0.02 -19.08
CA TRP A 122 5.16 -0.03 -18.05
C TRP A 122 4.70 -1.44 -17.70
N ALA A 123 4.74 -2.37 -18.67
CA ALA A 123 4.47 -3.78 -18.39
C ALA A 123 5.55 -4.40 -17.49
N LEU A 124 6.83 -4.07 -17.74
CA LEU A 124 7.93 -4.56 -16.91
C LEU A 124 7.82 -4.03 -15.48
N ILE A 125 7.59 -2.71 -15.29
CA ILE A 125 7.37 -2.11 -13.97
C ILE A 125 6.18 -2.77 -13.25
N ALA A 126 5.05 -2.94 -13.92
CA ALA A 126 3.86 -3.52 -13.31
C ALA A 126 4.06 -4.99 -12.90
N LEU A 127 4.70 -5.80 -13.76
CA LEU A 127 5.00 -7.20 -13.45
C LEU A 127 6.03 -7.34 -12.32
N ASP A 128 6.96 -6.39 -12.18
CA ASP A 128 7.90 -6.36 -11.07
C ASP A 128 7.22 -6.01 -9.73
N CYS A 129 6.20 -5.16 -9.74
CA CYS A 129 5.41 -4.85 -8.54
C CYS A 129 4.70 -6.07 -7.93
N ILE A 130 4.28 -7.02 -8.77
CA ILE A 130 3.45 -8.17 -8.34
C ILE A 130 4.22 -9.49 -8.23
N GLY A 131 5.45 -9.52 -8.70
CA GLY A 131 6.28 -10.73 -8.75
C GLY A 131 5.84 -11.77 -9.78
N GLY A 132 6.70 -12.77 -10.02
CA GLY A 132 6.46 -13.83 -11.00
C GLY A 132 6.73 -13.42 -12.45
N GLY A 133 6.44 -14.31 -13.42
CA GLY A 133 6.53 -14.01 -14.85
C GLY A 133 7.97 -13.78 -15.37
N ALA A 134 8.96 -14.51 -14.90
CA ALA A 134 10.37 -14.27 -15.25
C ALA A 134 10.62 -14.24 -16.77
N GLU A 135 10.03 -15.18 -17.54
CA GLU A 135 10.21 -15.25 -18.99
C GLU A 135 9.64 -14.02 -19.72
N ILE A 136 8.43 -13.60 -19.40
CA ILE A 136 7.81 -12.43 -20.05
C ILE A 136 8.51 -11.12 -19.65
N LYS A 137 8.97 -10.99 -18.41
CA LYS A 137 9.76 -9.84 -17.96
C LYS A 137 11.09 -9.75 -18.72
N GLN A 138 11.77 -10.88 -18.93
CA GLN A 138 12.97 -10.91 -19.76
C GLN A 138 12.68 -10.44 -21.19
N ARG A 139 11.59 -10.87 -21.82
CA ARG A 139 11.19 -10.40 -23.14
C ARG A 139 10.97 -8.88 -23.19
N TYR A 140 10.35 -8.29 -22.15
CA TYR A 140 10.21 -6.83 -22.08
C TYR A 140 11.54 -6.13 -21.86
N ALA A 141 12.41 -6.65 -20.99
CA ALA A 141 13.76 -6.12 -20.82
C ALA A 141 14.55 -6.16 -22.14
N ASP A 142 14.53 -7.28 -22.86
CA ASP A 142 15.19 -7.43 -24.16
C ASP A 142 14.62 -6.45 -25.20
N CYS A 143 13.30 -6.23 -25.20
CA CYS A 143 12.65 -5.25 -26.08
C CYS A 143 13.13 -3.81 -25.79
N ILE A 144 13.28 -3.45 -24.50
CA ILE A 144 13.81 -2.14 -24.10
C ILE A 144 15.27 -2.03 -24.53
N LEU A 145 16.09 -3.03 -24.22
CA LEU A 145 17.52 -3.05 -24.55
C LEU A 145 17.77 -2.92 -26.07
N SER A 146 16.96 -3.62 -26.89
CA SER A 146 17.12 -3.61 -28.37
C SER A 146 16.82 -2.26 -29.00
N ARG A 147 16.20 -1.33 -28.26
CA ARG A 147 15.85 0.02 -28.74
C ARG A 147 16.73 1.13 -28.18
N GLN A 148 17.82 0.79 -27.48
CA GLN A 148 18.75 1.78 -26.97
C GLN A 148 19.56 2.38 -28.12
N ASN A 149 19.55 3.71 -28.23
CA ASN A 149 20.34 4.44 -29.21
C ASN A 149 21.85 4.41 -28.90
N ASP A 150 22.68 4.75 -29.89
CA ASP A 150 24.14 4.78 -29.77
C ASP A 150 24.63 5.79 -28.73
N ASP A 151 23.88 6.87 -28.47
CA ASP A 151 24.17 7.85 -27.42
C ASP A 151 23.86 7.33 -25.97
N GLY A 152 23.23 6.18 -25.89
CA GLY A 152 22.87 5.54 -24.64
C GLY A 152 21.46 5.85 -24.13
N GLY A 153 20.71 6.71 -24.81
CA GLY A 153 19.32 7.04 -24.47
C GLY A 153 18.29 6.20 -25.25
N TRP A 154 17.02 6.56 -25.07
CA TRP A 154 15.86 6.01 -25.79
C TRP A 154 14.95 7.11 -26.29
N ALA A 155 14.28 6.85 -27.39
CA ALA A 155 13.24 7.68 -27.97
C ALA A 155 11.86 7.03 -27.86
N LEU A 156 10.80 7.84 -27.84
CA LEU A 156 9.41 7.37 -27.76
C LEU A 156 9.01 6.55 -28.99
N SER A 157 9.38 7.02 -30.17
CA SER A 157 8.94 6.43 -31.44
C SER A 157 10.09 6.36 -32.48
N GLY A 158 10.16 5.20 -33.13
CA GLY A 158 10.99 4.96 -34.30
C GLY A 158 12.46 4.63 -34.02
N GLU A 159 13.06 3.88 -34.98
CA GLU A 159 14.51 3.77 -35.11
C GLU A 159 15.02 5.11 -35.70
N ASP A 160 16.16 5.61 -35.27
CA ASP A 160 16.79 6.87 -35.69
C ASP A 160 16.17 8.18 -35.15
N MET A 161 15.26 8.13 -34.17
CA MET A 161 14.81 9.34 -33.49
C MET A 161 15.78 9.74 -32.37
N PRO A 162 16.00 11.05 -32.14
CA PRO A 162 16.84 11.51 -31.04
C PRO A 162 16.36 10.98 -29.68
N SER A 163 17.30 10.64 -28.82
CA SER A 163 16.97 10.23 -27.45
C SER A 163 16.30 11.36 -26.66
N GLU A 164 15.33 11.00 -25.85
CA GLU A 164 14.56 11.90 -24.99
C GLU A 164 14.87 11.61 -23.52
N ALA A 165 15.04 12.65 -22.69
CA ALA A 165 15.44 12.49 -21.29
C ALA A 165 14.39 11.71 -20.48
N ASP A 166 13.11 12.02 -20.64
CA ASP A 166 12.00 11.38 -19.95
C ASP A 166 11.81 9.91 -20.34
N ILE A 167 11.88 9.58 -21.65
CA ILE A 167 11.80 8.20 -22.12
C ILE A 167 13.00 7.38 -21.66
N THR A 168 14.20 7.97 -21.73
CA THR A 168 15.42 7.34 -21.21
C THR A 168 15.31 7.07 -19.70
N ALA A 169 14.80 8.03 -18.94
CA ALA A 169 14.57 7.88 -17.50
C ALA A 169 13.56 6.78 -17.19
N MET A 170 12.45 6.73 -17.93
CA MET A 170 11.44 5.66 -17.75
C MET A 170 12.02 4.27 -18.08
N ALA A 171 12.86 4.15 -19.12
CA ALA A 171 13.54 2.90 -19.45
C ALA A 171 14.51 2.47 -18.33
N VAL A 172 15.31 3.40 -17.78
CA VAL A 172 16.18 3.15 -16.62
C VAL A 172 15.36 2.69 -15.42
N THR A 173 14.24 3.36 -15.13
CA THR A 173 13.33 2.96 -14.02
C THR A 173 12.87 1.52 -14.18
N ALA A 174 12.42 1.11 -15.37
CA ALA A 174 11.99 -0.25 -15.64
C ALA A 174 13.12 -1.29 -15.52
N LEU A 175 14.32 -0.94 -15.97
CA LEU A 175 15.49 -1.82 -15.95
C LEU A 175 16.18 -1.91 -14.58
N SER A 176 15.91 -0.97 -13.67
CA SER A 176 16.64 -0.84 -12.39
C SER A 176 16.68 -2.13 -11.56
N ARG A 177 15.62 -2.90 -11.57
CA ARG A 177 15.52 -4.18 -10.82
C ARG A 177 16.19 -5.36 -11.53
N HIS A 178 16.66 -5.17 -12.75
CA HIS A 178 17.26 -6.21 -13.59
C HIS A 178 18.79 -6.02 -13.78
N CYS A 179 19.41 -5.07 -13.09
CA CYS A 179 20.85 -4.74 -13.20
C CYS A 179 21.78 -5.85 -12.66
N ALA A 180 21.27 -6.94 -12.13
CA ALA A 180 22.05 -8.15 -11.89
C ALA A 180 22.52 -8.81 -13.23
N ASP A 181 21.79 -8.61 -14.33
CA ASP A 181 22.24 -8.94 -15.67
C ASP A 181 23.25 -7.89 -16.16
N ALA A 182 24.43 -8.36 -16.60
CA ALA A 182 25.51 -7.47 -17.01
C ALA A 182 25.16 -6.61 -18.26
N LYS A 183 24.31 -7.10 -19.16
CA LYS A 183 23.86 -6.34 -20.34
C LYS A 183 22.91 -5.23 -19.91
N VAL A 184 21.97 -5.52 -19.03
CA VAL A 184 21.04 -4.54 -18.48
C VAL A 184 21.79 -3.47 -17.70
N ASN A 185 22.73 -3.87 -16.83
CA ASN A 185 23.56 -2.93 -16.09
C ASN A 185 24.37 -2.01 -17.03
N ALA A 186 25.01 -2.57 -18.03
CA ALA A 186 25.78 -1.79 -19.00
C ALA A 186 24.91 -0.80 -19.80
N ALA A 187 23.66 -1.16 -20.13
CA ALA A 187 22.72 -0.28 -20.79
C ALA A 187 22.26 0.85 -19.86
N ALA A 188 21.94 0.53 -18.61
CA ALA A 188 21.56 1.52 -17.59
C ALA A 188 22.70 2.53 -17.34
N GLU A 189 23.95 2.08 -17.22
CA GLU A 189 25.11 2.98 -17.07
C GLU A 189 25.32 3.90 -18.26
N ARG A 190 25.12 3.43 -19.50
CA ARG A 190 25.16 4.31 -20.68
C ARG A 190 24.05 5.36 -20.63
N ALA A 191 22.85 4.96 -20.20
CA ALA A 191 21.72 5.87 -20.07
C ALA A 191 21.94 6.93 -18.98
N LEU A 192 22.48 6.55 -17.82
CA LEU A 192 22.84 7.51 -16.78
C LEU A 192 23.88 8.52 -17.25
N LYS A 193 24.85 8.07 -18.07
CA LYS A 193 25.82 8.97 -18.70
C LYS A 193 25.15 9.92 -19.70
N TYR A 194 24.24 9.43 -20.53
CA TYR A 194 23.44 10.26 -21.44
C TYR A 194 22.65 11.31 -20.64
N LEU A 195 21.85 10.89 -19.63
CA LEU A 195 21.06 11.80 -18.80
C LEU A 195 21.93 12.88 -18.14
N SER A 196 23.08 12.50 -17.57
CA SER A 196 24.01 13.47 -17.00
C SER A 196 24.54 14.47 -18.05
N SER A 197 24.71 14.05 -19.32
CA SER A 197 25.24 14.91 -20.39
C SER A 197 24.23 15.92 -20.94
N VAL A 198 22.92 15.59 -20.87
CA VAL A 198 21.83 16.47 -21.37
C VAL A 198 21.17 17.27 -20.24
N GLN A 199 21.63 17.12 -19.01
CA GLN A 199 21.17 17.91 -17.87
C GLN A 199 21.59 19.37 -18.03
N SER A 200 20.64 20.30 -17.88
CA SER A 200 20.89 21.73 -17.98
C SER A 200 21.73 22.28 -16.83
N GLU A 201 22.26 23.49 -17.00
CA GLU A 201 22.98 24.19 -15.94
C GLU A 201 22.15 24.53 -14.70
N ASN A 202 20.81 24.51 -14.85
CA ASN A 202 19.84 24.70 -13.76
C ASN A 202 19.47 23.38 -13.04
N GLY A 203 20.08 22.27 -13.42
CA GLY A 203 19.79 20.95 -12.87
C GLY A 203 18.58 20.25 -13.51
N GLY A 204 17.93 20.88 -14.50
CA GLY A 204 16.72 20.41 -15.16
C GLY A 204 16.95 19.58 -16.42
N PHE A 205 15.83 19.26 -17.10
CA PHE A 205 15.81 18.51 -18.34
C PHE A 205 14.76 19.11 -19.29
N GLU A 206 15.09 19.11 -20.57
CA GLU A 206 14.22 19.66 -21.60
C GLU A 206 13.35 18.59 -22.28
N ALA A 207 12.11 18.96 -22.55
CA ALA A 207 11.24 18.28 -23.50
C ALA A 207 10.80 19.29 -24.57
N ASN A 208 10.96 18.93 -25.86
CA ASN A 208 10.63 19.81 -26.99
C ASN A 208 11.30 21.20 -26.95
N GLY A 209 12.47 21.32 -26.34
CA GLY A 209 13.26 22.55 -26.29
C GLY A 209 12.90 23.49 -25.12
N GLU A 210 12.09 23.04 -24.18
CA GLU A 210 11.76 23.76 -22.93
C GLU A 210 12.00 22.86 -21.71
N GLU A 211 12.57 23.43 -20.63
CA GLU A 211 12.67 22.71 -19.36
C GLU A 211 11.27 22.49 -18.77
N THR A 212 10.99 21.25 -18.39
CA THR A 212 9.71 20.88 -17.79
C THR A 212 9.89 20.18 -16.44
N ALA A 213 8.96 20.39 -15.54
CA ALA A 213 8.95 19.73 -14.24
C ALA A 213 8.85 18.20 -14.38
N GLU A 214 8.09 17.73 -15.36
CA GLU A 214 7.87 16.30 -15.61
C GLU A 214 9.13 15.58 -16.08
N SER A 215 9.92 16.19 -16.99
CA SER A 215 11.18 15.58 -17.45
C SER A 215 12.18 15.47 -16.31
N ALA A 216 12.30 16.50 -15.46
CA ALA A 216 13.11 16.44 -14.25
C ALA A 216 12.59 15.38 -13.26
N ALA A 217 11.27 15.26 -13.10
CA ALA A 217 10.64 14.26 -12.23
C ALA A 217 10.92 12.82 -12.71
N GLN A 218 10.86 12.55 -14.02
CA GLN A 218 11.19 11.22 -14.55
C GLN A 218 12.65 10.87 -14.27
N VAL A 219 13.59 11.80 -14.48
CA VAL A 219 15.01 11.53 -14.24
C VAL A 219 15.29 11.34 -12.74
N LEU A 220 14.67 12.15 -11.87
CA LEU A 220 14.79 11.97 -10.41
C LEU A 220 14.28 10.57 -9.98
N THR A 221 13.16 10.12 -10.55
CA THR A 221 12.61 8.79 -10.28
C THR A 221 13.58 7.69 -10.74
N ALA A 222 14.20 7.85 -11.91
CA ALA A 222 15.12 6.88 -12.48
C ALA A 222 16.39 6.72 -11.62
N ILE A 223 17.06 7.82 -11.29
CA ILE A 223 18.29 7.75 -10.47
C ILE A 223 17.98 7.20 -9.06
N SER A 224 16.85 7.61 -8.47
CA SER A 224 16.39 7.08 -7.17
C SER A 224 16.11 5.58 -7.23
N SER A 225 15.56 5.07 -8.35
CA SER A 225 15.31 3.63 -8.56
C SER A 225 16.61 2.83 -8.69
N MET A 226 17.71 3.47 -9.11
CA MET A 226 19.05 2.91 -9.14
C MET A 226 19.81 3.04 -7.81
N GLY A 227 19.17 3.60 -6.76
CA GLY A 227 19.82 3.89 -5.47
C GLY A 227 20.81 5.05 -5.53
N ILE A 228 20.75 5.90 -6.55
CA ILE A 228 21.61 7.07 -6.74
C ILE A 228 20.88 8.27 -6.10
N LEU A 229 21.58 8.96 -5.21
CA LEU A 229 21.03 10.17 -4.58
C LEU A 229 21.09 11.35 -5.56
N TYR A 230 20.13 12.25 -5.46
CA TYR A 230 20.10 13.48 -6.30
C TYR A 230 21.29 14.42 -6.05
N THR A 231 22.03 14.19 -4.96
CA THR A 231 23.28 14.89 -4.61
C THR A 231 24.54 14.26 -5.24
N ASP A 232 24.39 13.18 -6.03
CA ASP A 232 25.53 12.57 -6.75
C ASP A 232 26.13 13.58 -7.75
N ASP A 233 27.46 13.71 -7.75
CA ASP A 233 28.18 14.69 -8.57
C ASP A 233 27.83 14.61 -10.07
N ARG A 234 27.40 13.48 -10.58
CA ARG A 234 26.96 13.31 -11.98
C ARG A 234 25.74 14.17 -12.31
N PHE A 235 24.86 14.39 -11.31
CA PHE A 235 23.58 15.07 -11.48
C PHE A 235 23.52 16.42 -10.74
N VAL A 236 24.65 17.00 -10.40
CA VAL A 236 24.76 18.36 -9.87
C VAL A 236 25.43 19.25 -10.93
N LYS A 237 24.73 20.28 -11.41
CA LYS A 237 25.20 21.25 -12.40
C LYS A 237 25.21 22.64 -11.78
N ASN A 238 26.37 23.32 -11.83
CA ASN A 238 26.55 24.65 -11.23
C ASN A 238 26.06 24.74 -9.75
N GLY A 239 26.19 23.65 -8.99
CA GLY A 239 25.71 23.55 -7.62
C GLY A 239 24.19 23.40 -7.49
N LYS A 240 23.47 23.19 -8.60
CA LYS A 240 22.05 22.90 -8.64
C LYS A 240 21.80 21.41 -8.84
N THR A 241 20.89 20.85 -8.06
CA THR A 241 20.42 19.47 -8.17
C THR A 241 19.15 19.38 -9.00
N ILE A 242 18.74 18.16 -9.36
CA ILE A 242 17.42 17.91 -9.99
C ILE A 242 16.29 18.36 -9.06
N VAL A 243 16.46 18.18 -7.74
CA VAL A 243 15.47 18.60 -6.74
C VAL A 243 15.34 20.13 -6.69
N ASP A 244 16.45 20.88 -6.77
CA ASP A 244 16.41 22.35 -6.87
C ASP A 244 15.64 22.80 -8.12
N ASN A 245 15.83 22.13 -9.24
CA ASN A 245 15.11 22.43 -10.49
C ASN A 245 13.61 22.14 -10.33
N ILE A 246 13.21 20.96 -9.84
CA ILE A 246 11.80 20.62 -9.60
C ILE A 246 11.13 21.68 -8.70
N TYR A 247 11.77 22.06 -7.60
CA TYR A 247 11.21 23.09 -6.70
C TYR A 247 11.10 24.48 -7.33
N SER A 248 11.81 24.79 -8.40
CA SER A 248 11.64 26.05 -9.14
C SER A 248 10.27 26.15 -9.82
N PHE A 249 9.57 25.03 -10.05
CA PHE A 249 8.22 24.97 -10.60
C PHE A 249 7.13 24.93 -9.53
N LYS A 250 7.49 24.94 -8.23
CA LYS A 250 6.52 24.83 -7.13
C LYS A 250 5.84 26.14 -6.81
N ASN A 251 4.51 26.09 -6.67
CA ASN A 251 3.68 27.20 -6.19
C ASN A 251 3.51 27.17 -4.67
N ALA A 252 3.07 28.32 -4.12
CA ALA A 252 2.86 28.46 -2.68
C ALA A 252 1.72 27.57 -2.13
N ASP A 253 0.80 27.11 -2.97
CA ASP A 253 -0.30 26.21 -2.61
C ASP A 253 0.09 24.72 -2.62
N GLY A 254 1.33 24.40 -2.99
CA GLY A 254 1.84 23.04 -3.08
C GLY A 254 1.73 22.41 -4.48
N SER A 255 1.08 23.07 -5.45
CA SER A 255 1.05 22.62 -6.85
C SER A 255 2.39 22.85 -7.55
N PHE A 256 2.56 22.21 -8.71
CA PHE A 256 3.69 22.44 -9.62
C PHE A 256 3.18 22.89 -10.98
N CYS A 257 3.96 23.74 -11.63
CA CYS A 257 3.72 24.14 -13.02
C CYS A 257 4.33 23.10 -13.97
N HIS A 258 3.76 22.96 -15.16
CA HIS A 258 4.43 22.26 -16.28
C HIS A 258 5.67 23.06 -16.71
N THR A 259 5.45 24.28 -17.11
CA THR A 259 6.46 25.32 -17.35
C THR A 259 6.14 26.54 -16.48
N ASN A 260 5.09 27.29 -16.78
CA ASN A 260 4.73 28.53 -16.10
C ASN A 260 3.32 28.52 -15.45
N GLU A 261 2.46 27.55 -15.81
CA GLU A 261 1.08 27.47 -15.30
C GLU A 261 0.90 26.21 -14.46
N PRO A 262 0.13 26.28 -13.36
CA PRO A 262 -0.18 25.14 -12.52
C PRO A 262 -0.76 23.98 -13.33
N ASN A 263 -0.24 22.80 -13.12
CA ASN A 263 -0.63 21.61 -13.86
C ASN A 263 -0.74 20.41 -12.93
N LEU A 264 -1.87 19.70 -12.94
CA LEU A 264 -2.09 18.57 -12.05
C LEU A 264 -1.17 17.39 -12.39
N MET A 265 -0.92 17.14 -13.69
CA MET A 265 0.00 16.06 -14.12
C MET A 265 1.43 16.35 -13.64
N ALA A 266 1.92 17.59 -13.81
CA ALA A 266 3.22 18.00 -13.28
C ALA A 266 3.28 17.85 -11.77
N THR A 267 2.22 18.23 -11.05
CA THR A 267 2.14 18.11 -9.60
C THR A 267 2.22 16.66 -9.13
N GLU A 268 1.48 15.76 -9.76
CA GLU A 268 1.49 14.33 -9.43
C GLU A 268 2.84 13.68 -9.73
N GLN A 269 3.45 14.04 -10.89
CA GLN A 269 4.75 13.50 -11.29
C GLN A 269 5.87 14.04 -10.38
N CYS A 270 5.88 15.32 -10.05
CA CYS A 270 6.83 15.87 -9.10
C CYS A 270 6.63 15.25 -7.70
N CYS A 271 5.39 15.02 -7.27
CA CYS A 271 5.11 14.38 -6.00
C CYS A 271 5.75 12.98 -5.92
N TYR A 272 5.46 12.09 -6.87
CA TYR A 272 6.02 10.74 -6.79
C TYR A 272 7.55 10.71 -6.98
N ALA A 273 8.12 11.63 -7.76
CA ALA A 273 9.56 11.73 -7.93
C ALA A 273 10.27 12.20 -6.65
N LEU A 274 9.73 13.20 -5.97
CA LEU A 274 10.23 13.64 -4.66
C LEU A 274 10.07 12.54 -3.59
N VAL A 275 8.98 11.77 -3.65
CA VAL A 275 8.81 10.57 -2.82
C VAL A 275 9.89 9.53 -3.14
N ALA A 276 10.21 9.30 -4.42
CA ALA A 276 11.27 8.37 -4.81
C ALA A 276 12.63 8.81 -4.25
N ALA A 277 12.96 10.10 -4.34
CA ALA A 277 14.19 10.66 -3.80
C ALA A 277 14.26 10.54 -2.28
N LYS A 278 13.19 10.90 -1.56
CA LYS A 278 13.10 10.76 -0.10
C LYS A 278 13.27 9.29 0.33
N ARG A 279 12.65 8.36 -0.36
CA ARG A 279 12.78 6.93 -0.08
C ARG A 279 14.22 6.44 -0.29
N ALA A 280 14.91 6.92 -1.33
CA ALA A 280 16.31 6.60 -1.56
C ALA A 280 17.23 7.16 -0.46
N GLU A 281 17.02 8.39 -0.01
CA GLU A 281 17.73 8.99 1.13
C GLU A 281 17.54 8.22 2.44
N GLU A 282 16.32 7.73 2.67
CA GLU A 282 15.95 6.96 3.86
C GLU A 282 16.33 5.47 3.75
N GLY A 283 16.93 5.04 2.65
CA GLY A 283 17.29 3.63 2.40
C GLY A 283 16.08 2.68 2.31
N LYS A 284 14.90 3.22 1.97
CA LYS A 284 13.66 2.46 1.75
C LYS A 284 13.64 1.83 0.36
N MET A 285 12.74 0.85 0.16
CA MET A 285 12.50 0.26 -1.18
C MET A 285 12.16 1.35 -2.20
N ALA A 286 12.64 1.20 -3.43
CA ALA A 286 12.37 2.14 -4.54
C ALA A 286 10.86 2.36 -4.74
N LEU A 287 10.48 3.45 -5.42
CA LEU A 287 9.09 3.86 -5.62
C LEU A 287 8.20 2.72 -6.13
N PHE A 288 8.67 1.98 -7.14
CA PHE A 288 7.95 0.87 -7.77
C PHE A 288 8.33 -0.51 -7.23
N ASP A 289 9.13 -0.59 -6.17
CA ASP A 289 9.35 -1.84 -5.44
C ASP A 289 8.32 -1.97 -4.33
N MET A 290 7.33 -2.84 -4.55
CA MET A 290 6.21 -3.04 -3.61
C MET A 290 6.49 -4.13 -2.58
N SER A 291 7.75 -4.55 -2.39
CA SER A 291 8.12 -5.59 -1.43
C SER A 291 7.92 -5.16 0.04
N ASP A 292 7.89 -3.86 0.29
CA ASP A 292 7.60 -3.26 1.60
C ASP A 292 6.13 -2.86 1.79
N VAL A 293 5.27 -3.09 0.79
CA VAL A 293 3.83 -2.81 0.90
C VAL A 293 3.14 -3.98 1.58
N VAL A 294 2.34 -3.68 2.59
CA VAL A 294 1.48 -4.68 3.23
C VAL A 294 0.37 -5.06 2.26
N LYS A 295 0.40 -6.30 1.79
CA LYS A 295 -0.59 -6.81 0.84
C LYS A 295 -1.92 -7.02 1.55
N ARG A 296 -2.98 -6.40 1.02
CA ARG A 296 -4.35 -6.65 1.44
C ARG A 296 -4.83 -7.93 0.72
N GLY A 297 -5.28 -8.93 1.45
CA GLY A 297 -5.92 -10.12 0.88
C GLY A 297 -5.04 -11.09 0.07
N THR A 298 -3.71 -10.91 0.02
CA THR A 298 -2.81 -12.01 -0.29
C THR A 298 -2.30 -12.60 1.01
N THR A 299 -3.11 -13.33 1.69
CA THR A 299 -2.63 -14.64 2.08
C THR A 299 -2.40 -15.36 0.74
N GLU A 300 -1.12 -15.57 0.28
CA GLU A 300 -0.88 -16.97 -0.05
C GLU A 300 -1.68 -17.70 1.00
N SER A 301 -2.64 -18.47 0.57
CA SER A 301 -3.27 -19.43 1.41
C SER A 301 -2.12 -20.22 2.09
N SER A 302 -1.54 -19.64 3.16
CA SER A 302 -1.38 -20.42 4.33
C SER A 302 -2.82 -20.72 4.67
N GLY A 303 -3.40 -21.68 3.98
CA GLY A 303 -4.48 -22.47 4.49
C GLY A 303 -3.96 -22.79 5.85
N GLY A 304 -4.38 -21.98 6.84
CA GLY A 304 -3.88 -22.12 8.16
C GLY A 304 -4.18 -23.56 8.48
N GLU A 305 -3.15 -24.36 8.64
CA GLU A 305 -3.34 -25.66 9.24
C GLU A 305 -4.17 -25.37 10.47
N ALA A 306 -5.31 -26.05 10.56
CA ALA A 306 -6.27 -25.86 11.63
C ALA A 306 -5.47 -25.74 12.93
N SER A 307 -5.72 -24.71 13.73
CA SER A 307 -4.86 -24.42 14.86
C SER A 307 -4.86 -25.62 15.80
N GLU A 308 -3.71 -26.31 15.90
CA GLU A 308 -3.60 -27.55 16.67
C GLU A 308 -3.89 -27.29 18.15
N VAL A 309 -4.49 -28.30 18.79
CA VAL A 309 -4.72 -28.31 20.23
C VAL A 309 -3.42 -28.69 20.95
N HIS A 310 -2.77 -27.71 21.57
CA HIS A 310 -1.52 -27.91 22.31
C HIS A 310 -1.73 -28.25 23.79
N PHE A 311 -2.84 -27.80 24.37
CA PHE A 311 -3.16 -27.91 25.79
C PHE A 311 -4.57 -28.49 26.00
N PRO A 312 -4.83 -29.78 25.69
CA PRO A 312 -6.18 -30.37 25.60
C PRO A 312 -7.00 -30.21 26.88
N ASP A 313 -6.36 -30.13 28.03
CA ASP A 313 -7.04 -30.05 29.36
C ASP A 313 -7.10 -28.61 29.87
N LYS A 314 -6.69 -27.59 29.08
CA LYS A 314 -6.67 -26.21 29.55
C LYS A 314 -8.10 -25.65 29.67
N SER A 315 -8.46 -25.29 30.88
CA SER A 315 -9.71 -24.61 31.24
C SER A 315 -9.48 -23.69 32.44
N PHE A 316 -10.49 -22.91 32.82
CA PHE A 316 -10.43 -21.98 33.94
C PHE A 316 -11.62 -22.18 34.86
N ALA A 317 -11.40 -21.98 36.17
CA ALA A 317 -12.43 -22.27 37.18
C ALA A 317 -13.62 -21.29 37.10
N ASP A 318 -13.35 -20.04 36.76
CA ASP A 318 -14.30 -18.93 36.70
C ASP A 318 -15.17 -18.89 35.45
N ILE A 319 -14.90 -19.74 34.44
CA ILE A 319 -15.74 -19.84 33.26
C ILE A 319 -16.75 -20.97 33.27
N LYS A 320 -16.78 -21.76 34.35
CA LYS A 320 -17.68 -22.92 34.43
C LYS A 320 -19.14 -22.49 34.38
N GLY A 321 -19.84 -22.92 33.34
CA GLY A 321 -21.24 -22.56 33.10
C GLY A 321 -21.43 -21.17 32.47
N HIS A 322 -20.35 -20.48 32.11
CA HIS A 322 -20.40 -19.20 31.37
C HIS A 322 -20.84 -19.42 29.95
N LYS A 323 -21.66 -18.51 29.35
CA LYS A 323 -22.17 -18.63 27.99
C LYS A 323 -21.08 -18.81 26.93
N ASN A 324 -19.88 -18.22 27.12
CA ASN A 324 -18.74 -18.30 26.23
C ASN A 324 -17.69 -19.35 26.65
N GLN A 325 -17.99 -20.26 27.58
CA GLN A 325 -17.04 -21.26 28.07
C GLN A 325 -16.40 -22.05 26.94
N ALA A 326 -17.19 -22.56 26.00
CA ALA A 326 -16.68 -23.37 24.88
C ALA A 326 -15.70 -22.62 23.99
N ALA A 327 -15.95 -21.34 23.71
CA ALA A 327 -15.05 -20.49 22.93
C ALA A 327 -13.73 -20.23 23.67
N ILE A 328 -13.82 -19.90 24.97
CA ILE A 328 -12.65 -19.64 25.81
C ILE A 328 -11.76 -20.88 25.90
N GLU A 329 -12.34 -22.06 26.18
CA GLU A 329 -11.62 -23.34 26.26
C GLU A 329 -10.96 -23.69 24.92
N ALA A 330 -11.70 -23.58 23.81
CA ALA A 330 -11.18 -23.88 22.49
C ALA A 330 -9.96 -23.04 22.12
N LEU A 331 -9.97 -21.74 22.48
CA LEU A 331 -8.84 -20.83 22.22
C LEU A 331 -7.69 -21.04 23.23
N ALA A 332 -7.99 -21.30 24.49
CA ALA A 332 -6.99 -21.57 25.53
C ALA A 332 -6.22 -22.87 25.24
N GLN A 333 -6.93 -23.91 24.82
CA GLN A 333 -6.34 -25.19 24.42
C GLN A 333 -5.38 -25.06 23.22
N ARG A 334 -5.52 -24.02 22.42
CA ARG A 334 -4.65 -23.69 21.29
C ARG A 334 -3.57 -22.65 21.62
N GLY A 335 -3.52 -22.15 22.86
CA GLY A 335 -2.57 -21.13 23.29
C GLY A 335 -2.85 -19.74 22.73
N ILE A 336 -4.06 -19.52 22.16
CA ILE A 336 -4.47 -18.23 21.57
C ILE A 336 -4.79 -17.23 22.67
N VAL A 337 -5.55 -17.65 23.70
CA VAL A 337 -5.86 -16.84 24.87
C VAL A 337 -5.23 -17.42 26.14
N ASN A 338 -4.90 -16.55 27.07
CA ASN A 338 -4.37 -16.92 28.38
C ASN A 338 -5.30 -16.43 29.49
N GLY A 339 -5.28 -17.09 30.63
CA GLY A 339 -5.89 -16.60 31.85
C GLY A 339 -5.19 -15.36 32.41
N VAL A 340 -5.83 -14.67 33.33
CA VAL A 340 -5.19 -13.62 34.14
C VAL A 340 -4.24 -14.23 35.16
N ASN A 341 -4.45 -15.52 35.49
CA ASN A 341 -3.58 -16.39 36.27
C ASN A 341 -3.76 -17.85 35.80
N GLU A 342 -3.21 -18.81 36.51
CA GLU A 342 -3.30 -20.24 36.17
C GLU A 342 -4.72 -20.82 36.22
N THR A 343 -5.59 -20.28 37.05
CA THR A 343 -6.94 -20.81 37.34
C THR A 343 -8.08 -19.97 36.80
N ASP A 344 -7.86 -18.67 36.57
CA ASP A 344 -8.92 -17.73 36.22
C ASP A 344 -8.68 -17.04 34.88
N PHE A 345 -9.74 -16.91 34.10
CA PHE A 345 -9.79 -16.20 32.84
C PHE A 345 -10.23 -14.73 32.97
N ALA A 346 -11.04 -14.42 33.98
CA ALA A 346 -11.74 -13.16 34.20
C ALA A 346 -12.64 -12.76 33.01
N PRO A 347 -13.69 -13.55 32.69
CA PRO A 347 -14.47 -13.40 31.46
C PRO A 347 -15.13 -12.02 31.31
N ASP A 348 -15.56 -11.40 32.40
CA ASP A 348 -16.24 -10.10 32.42
C ASP A 348 -15.30 -8.89 32.56
N ALA A 349 -14.00 -9.10 32.71
CA ALA A 349 -13.01 -8.02 32.69
C ALA A 349 -12.88 -7.41 31.31
N THR A 350 -12.53 -6.13 31.25
CA THR A 350 -12.21 -5.43 29.99
C THR A 350 -10.83 -5.81 29.48
N MET A 351 -10.54 -5.47 28.21
CA MET A 351 -9.30 -5.80 27.56
C MET A 351 -8.63 -4.54 27.00
N THR A 352 -7.29 -4.51 26.99
CA THR A 352 -6.53 -3.45 26.34
C THR A 352 -6.38 -3.68 24.85
N ARG A 353 -6.02 -2.62 24.12
CA ARG A 353 -5.75 -2.69 22.68
C ARG A 353 -4.57 -3.60 22.38
N ALA A 354 -3.52 -3.60 23.21
CA ALA A 354 -2.36 -4.47 23.04
C ALA A 354 -2.72 -5.96 23.26
N GLU A 355 -3.52 -6.27 24.27
CA GLU A 355 -3.99 -7.62 24.52
C GLU A 355 -4.81 -8.17 23.36
N PHE A 356 -5.72 -7.35 22.81
CA PHE A 356 -6.54 -7.76 21.67
C PHE A 356 -5.69 -8.01 20.41
N ALA A 357 -4.74 -7.10 20.12
CA ALA A 357 -3.80 -7.28 19.01
C ALA A 357 -3.00 -8.60 19.15
N ALA A 358 -2.51 -8.89 20.35
CA ALA A 358 -1.77 -10.12 20.62
C ALA A 358 -2.62 -11.39 20.41
N ILE A 359 -3.90 -11.36 20.80
CA ILE A 359 -4.83 -12.48 20.59
C ILE A 359 -5.05 -12.73 19.10
N ILE A 360 -5.31 -11.69 18.31
CA ILE A 360 -5.49 -11.83 16.85
C ILE A 360 -4.22 -12.39 16.18
N VAL A 361 -3.05 -11.85 16.53
CA VAL A 361 -1.78 -12.29 15.96
C VAL A 361 -1.50 -13.78 16.25
N ARG A 362 -1.79 -14.22 17.47
CA ARG A 362 -1.69 -15.66 17.84
C ARG A 362 -2.72 -16.50 17.10
N ALA A 363 -3.96 -16.01 17.02
CA ALA A 363 -5.06 -16.69 16.34
C ALA A 363 -4.75 -16.97 14.85
N LEU A 364 -4.16 -15.98 14.17
CA LEU A 364 -3.81 -16.05 12.76
C LEU A 364 -2.37 -16.52 12.51
N LYS A 365 -1.62 -16.84 13.56
CA LYS A 365 -0.20 -17.25 13.48
C LYS A 365 0.66 -16.27 12.66
N LEU A 366 0.40 -14.97 12.78
CA LEU A 366 1.14 -13.96 12.03
C LEU A 366 2.61 -13.90 12.48
N PRO A 367 3.56 -13.72 11.57
CA PRO A 367 4.97 -13.59 11.93
C PRO A 367 5.19 -12.32 12.76
N LEU A 368 5.84 -12.49 13.91
CA LEU A 368 6.13 -11.37 14.82
C LEU A 368 7.07 -10.37 14.14
N LYS A 369 6.83 -9.07 14.36
CA LYS A 369 7.60 -7.95 13.78
C LYS A 369 7.72 -6.81 14.79
N ASP A 370 8.78 -6.02 14.68
CA ASP A 370 8.95 -4.83 15.52
C ASP A 370 7.90 -3.76 15.23
N ALA A 371 7.42 -3.08 16.30
CA ALA A 371 6.41 -2.02 16.23
C ALA A 371 7.03 -0.62 16.12
N SER A 372 8.10 -0.46 15.37
CA SER A 372 8.84 0.81 15.21
C SER A 372 8.01 1.98 14.64
N SER A 373 6.81 1.69 14.12
CA SER A 373 5.91 2.70 13.56
C SER A 373 5.13 3.50 14.62
N PHE A 374 5.17 3.10 15.89
CA PHE A 374 4.42 3.77 16.97
C PHE A 374 5.37 4.30 18.04
N SER A 375 5.27 5.59 18.34
CA SER A 375 6.17 6.25 19.30
C SER A 375 5.92 5.86 20.77
N ASP A 376 4.76 5.31 21.08
CA ASP A 376 4.34 4.81 22.39
C ASP A 376 4.49 3.29 22.57
N VAL A 377 5.19 2.61 21.63
CA VAL A 377 5.50 1.19 21.72
C VAL A 377 7.01 1.03 21.61
N THR A 378 7.64 0.53 22.67
CA THR A 378 9.09 0.31 22.72
C THR A 378 9.44 -1.16 22.47
N PRO A 379 10.63 -1.49 21.93
CA PRO A 379 11.04 -2.88 21.71
C PRO A 379 11.05 -3.76 22.96
N SER A 380 11.12 -3.16 24.16
CA SER A 380 11.10 -3.87 25.45
C SER A 380 9.69 -4.23 25.91
N ASP A 381 8.65 -3.67 25.31
CA ASP A 381 7.27 -3.96 25.68
C ASP A 381 6.88 -5.36 25.22
N TRP A 382 6.22 -6.14 26.10
CA TRP A 382 5.84 -7.52 25.81
C TRP A 382 4.94 -7.66 24.57
N TYR A 383 4.18 -6.61 24.26
CA TYR A 383 3.26 -6.55 23.12
C TYR A 383 3.90 -6.01 21.85
N SER A 384 5.14 -5.48 21.89
CA SER A 384 5.75 -4.78 20.77
C SER A 384 5.72 -5.61 19.49
N ALA A 385 6.20 -6.85 19.55
CA ALA A 385 6.25 -7.73 18.39
C ALA A 385 4.84 -8.12 17.86
N TYR A 386 3.85 -8.20 18.73
CA TYR A 386 2.46 -8.44 18.35
C TYR A 386 1.81 -7.22 17.71
N VAL A 387 2.06 -6.04 18.25
CA VAL A 387 1.57 -4.78 17.66
C VAL A 387 2.19 -4.57 16.27
N GLY A 388 3.49 -4.81 16.12
CA GLY A 388 4.17 -4.75 14.84
C GLY A 388 3.63 -5.75 13.81
N ALA A 389 3.35 -6.98 14.23
CA ALA A 389 2.71 -7.99 13.38
C ALA A 389 1.29 -7.58 12.97
N ALA A 390 0.46 -7.11 13.90
CA ALA A 390 -0.90 -6.65 13.63
C ALA A 390 -0.93 -5.42 12.72
N TYR A 391 0.01 -4.48 12.89
CA TYR A 391 0.19 -3.32 12.01
C TYR A 391 0.61 -3.75 10.61
N SER A 392 1.62 -4.63 10.50
CA SER A 392 2.08 -5.16 9.22
C SER A 392 1.01 -5.96 8.49
N GLY A 393 0.10 -6.63 9.21
CA GLY A 393 -1.06 -7.33 8.66
C GLY A 393 -2.25 -6.40 8.34
N GLY A 394 -2.13 -5.08 8.54
CA GLY A 394 -3.22 -4.13 8.30
C GLY A 394 -4.40 -4.24 9.29
N ILE A 395 -4.27 -5.04 10.36
CA ILE A 395 -5.32 -5.22 11.38
C ILE A 395 -5.46 -3.96 12.24
N VAL A 396 -4.34 -3.32 12.57
CA VAL A 396 -4.29 -2.08 13.34
C VAL A 396 -3.64 -0.97 12.53
N ILE A 397 -4.14 0.26 12.71
CA ILE A 397 -3.61 1.48 12.06
C ILE A 397 -3.18 2.55 13.08
N GLY A 398 -3.27 2.26 14.37
CA GLY A 398 -2.97 3.20 15.44
C GLY A 398 -4.19 4.01 15.91
N ALA A 399 -3.93 4.94 16.84
CA ALA A 399 -4.94 5.80 17.47
C ALA A 399 -4.83 7.27 17.03
N GLY A 400 -4.01 7.54 16.00
CA GLY A 400 -3.68 8.88 15.53
C GLY A 400 -2.38 9.41 16.12
N GLY A 401 -1.76 10.41 15.46
CA GLY A 401 -0.54 11.07 15.93
C GLY A 401 0.68 10.15 16.09
N GLY A 402 0.74 9.02 15.36
CA GLY A 402 1.83 8.05 15.50
C GLY A 402 1.76 7.21 16.77
N LEU A 403 0.60 7.15 17.44
CA LEU A 403 0.37 6.39 18.67
C LEU A 403 -0.46 5.14 18.40
N PHE A 404 -0.15 4.04 19.11
CA PHE A 404 -0.98 2.83 19.16
C PHE A 404 -1.96 2.84 20.34
N ALA A 405 -1.61 3.50 21.44
CA ALA A 405 -2.33 3.53 22.72
C ALA A 405 -2.51 2.12 23.33
N PRO A 406 -1.40 1.38 23.63
CA PRO A 406 -1.44 -0.04 24.00
C PRO A 406 -2.26 -0.35 25.24
N ASP A 407 -2.17 0.49 26.27
CA ASP A 407 -2.81 0.29 27.58
C ASP A 407 -4.26 0.80 27.65
N ARG A 408 -4.71 1.50 26.58
CA ARG A 408 -6.09 1.96 26.51
C ARG A 408 -7.03 0.77 26.34
N THR A 409 -8.16 0.74 27.08
CA THR A 409 -9.21 -0.24 26.85
C THR A 409 -9.75 -0.11 25.42
N ILE A 410 -9.97 -1.23 24.75
CA ILE A 410 -10.53 -1.26 23.40
C ILE A 410 -12.05 -1.21 23.47
N SER A 411 -12.69 -0.36 22.65
CA SER A 411 -14.15 -0.32 22.54
C SER A 411 -14.68 -1.44 21.64
N VAL A 412 -15.99 -1.75 21.77
CA VAL A 412 -16.66 -2.76 20.94
C VAL A 412 -16.49 -2.44 19.45
N GLU A 413 -16.74 -1.18 19.00
CA GLU A 413 -16.59 -0.81 17.61
C GLU A 413 -15.15 -0.95 17.10
N GLN A 414 -14.15 -0.62 17.93
CA GLN A 414 -12.74 -0.83 17.59
C GLN A 414 -12.39 -2.31 17.45
N ALA A 415 -12.93 -3.15 18.33
CA ALA A 415 -12.76 -4.60 18.27
C ALA A 415 -13.39 -5.18 17.00
N LEU A 416 -14.59 -4.72 16.62
CA LEU A 416 -15.27 -5.14 15.39
C LEU A 416 -14.46 -4.77 14.14
N VAL A 417 -13.86 -3.58 14.08
CA VAL A 417 -13.00 -3.16 12.95
C VAL A 417 -11.74 -4.03 12.87
N MET A 418 -11.10 -4.31 14.00
CA MET A 418 -9.91 -5.18 13.99
C MET A 418 -10.29 -6.63 13.63
N ALA A 419 -11.44 -7.13 14.09
CA ALA A 419 -11.92 -8.47 13.76
C ALA A 419 -12.31 -8.59 12.27
N GLN A 420 -12.95 -7.58 11.69
CA GLN A 420 -13.27 -7.55 10.27
C GLN A 420 -12.02 -7.58 9.41
N ARG A 421 -10.99 -6.76 9.73
CA ARG A 421 -9.71 -6.77 9.02
C ARG A 421 -8.97 -8.09 9.16
N ALA A 422 -9.04 -8.71 10.33
CA ALA A 422 -8.49 -10.05 10.55
C ALA A 422 -9.23 -11.12 9.72
N ALA A 423 -10.55 -11.02 9.60
CA ALA A 423 -11.37 -11.90 8.77
C ALA A 423 -11.05 -11.73 7.27
N GLU A 424 -10.80 -10.51 6.81
CA GLU A 424 -10.36 -10.26 5.43
C GLU A 424 -8.99 -10.89 5.13
N LEU A 425 -8.05 -10.89 6.07
CA LEU A 425 -6.80 -11.64 5.94
C LEU A 425 -7.03 -13.16 5.80
N CYS A 426 -8.13 -13.69 6.32
CA CYS A 426 -8.54 -15.07 6.15
C CYS A 426 -9.36 -15.31 4.89
N GLY A 427 -9.47 -14.32 3.99
CA GLY A 427 -10.19 -14.45 2.72
C GLY A 427 -11.69 -14.17 2.79
N MET A 428 -12.24 -13.75 3.95
CA MET A 428 -13.63 -13.38 4.09
C MET A 428 -13.85 -11.97 3.51
N LYS A 429 -14.51 -11.85 2.35
CA LYS A 429 -14.69 -10.56 1.65
C LYS A 429 -15.90 -9.78 2.21
N ASN A 430 -15.72 -8.47 2.45
CA ASN A 430 -16.83 -7.58 2.73
C ASN A 430 -17.43 -7.07 1.41
N THR A 431 -18.63 -7.58 1.09
CA THR A 431 -19.38 -7.25 -0.15
C THR A 431 -20.68 -6.49 0.15
N LEU A 432 -20.78 -5.87 1.34
CA LEU A 432 -21.98 -5.13 1.74
C LEU A 432 -22.03 -3.76 1.07
N ASP A 433 -23.16 -3.45 0.45
CA ASP A 433 -23.48 -2.08 0.05
C ASP A 433 -24.07 -1.27 1.22
N SER A 434 -24.24 0.02 1.03
CA SER A 434 -24.72 0.94 2.08
C SER A 434 -26.16 0.60 2.56
N GLU A 435 -26.99 0.00 1.72
CA GLU A 435 -28.35 -0.42 2.09
C GLU A 435 -28.30 -1.66 2.98
N ALA A 436 -27.50 -2.65 2.62
CA ALA A 436 -27.30 -3.86 3.40
C ALA A 436 -26.66 -3.56 4.77
N ILE A 437 -25.67 -2.65 4.82
CA ILE A 437 -25.06 -2.19 6.08
C ILE A 437 -26.13 -1.61 7.00
N ARG A 438 -26.92 -0.66 6.50
CA ARG A 438 -27.99 -0.03 7.28
C ARG A 438 -29.02 -1.05 7.76
N ASN A 439 -29.47 -1.96 6.89
CA ASN A 439 -30.48 -2.95 7.25
C ASN A 439 -30.00 -3.91 8.34
N ILE A 440 -28.71 -4.31 8.30
CA ILE A 440 -28.13 -5.18 9.34
C ILE A 440 -28.02 -4.44 10.67
N LEU A 441 -27.52 -3.21 10.66
CA LEU A 441 -27.32 -2.44 11.89
C LEU A 441 -28.66 -2.03 12.52
N ALA A 442 -29.70 -1.75 11.73
CA ALA A 442 -31.03 -1.39 12.22
C ALA A 442 -31.75 -2.48 13.03
N GLU A 443 -31.19 -3.70 13.09
CA GLU A 443 -31.69 -4.75 13.99
C GLU A 443 -31.37 -4.42 15.48
N PHE A 444 -30.41 -3.52 15.75
CA PHE A 444 -29.98 -3.13 17.07
C PHE A 444 -30.56 -1.79 17.50
N THR A 445 -30.95 -1.66 18.77
CA THR A 445 -31.65 -0.47 19.26
C THR A 445 -30.78 0.78 19.32
N ASP A 446 -29.48 0.63 19.42
CA ASP A 446 -28.48 1.69 19.55
C ASP A 446 -27.62 1.89 18.27
N TYR A 447 -28.02 1.33 17.12
CA TYR A 447 -27.21 1.32 15.90
C TYR A 447 -26.79 2.73 15.43
N THR A 448 -27.59 3.76 15.72
CA THR A 448 -27.28 5.15 15.36
C THR A 448 -26.13 5.75 16.17
N THR A 449 -25.64 5.05 17.18
CA THR A 449 -24.48 5.46 17.98
C THR A 449 -23.16 4.90 17.46
N VAL A 450 -23.22 3.96 16.51
CA VAL A 450 -22.01 3.43 15.84
C VAL A 450 -21.36 4.55 15.03
N SER A 451 -20.04 4.70 15.20
CA SER A 451 -19.29 5.69 14.42
C SER A 451 -19.27 5.34 12.93
N ASP A 452 -19.38 6.33 12.05
CA ASP A 452 -19.41 6.15 10.57
C ASP A 452 -18.28 5.27 10.06
N TRP A 453 -17.06 5.42 10.62
CA TRP A 453 -15.88 4.63 10.26
C TRP A 453 -15.98 3.15 10.66
N ALA A 454 -16.88 2.79 11.57
CA ALA A 454 -17.05 1.43 12.09
C ALA A 454 -18.28 0.69 11.52
N GLU A 455 -19.25 1.41 10.93
CA GLU A 455 -20.52 0.84 10.47
C GLU A 455 -20.35 -0.38 9.54
N ALA A 456 -19.51 -0.23 8.51
CA ALA A 456 -19.29 -1.31 7.54
C ALA A 456 -18.66 -2.55 8.19
N SER A 457 -17.73 -2.35 9.12
CA SER A 457 -17.07 -3.43 9.87
C SER A 457 -18.00 -4.12 10.84
N ALA A 458 -18.84 -3.34 11.54
CA ALA A 458 -19.84 -3.87 12.46
C ALA A 458 -20.88 -4.73 11.70
N ALA A 459 -21.44 -4.19 10.61
CA ALA A 459 -22.39 -4.93 9.79
C ALA A 459 -21.78 -6.23 9.23
N PHE A 460 -20.53 -6.18 8.76
CA PHE A 460 -19.80 -7.37 8.32
C PHE A 460 -19.67 -8.42 9.42
N CYS A 461 -19.24 -8.02 10.62
CA CYS A 461 -19.05 -8.95 11.73
C CYS A 461 -20.38 -9.60 12.15
N TYR A 462 -21.46 -8.83 12.18
CA TYR A 462 -22.80 -9.38 12.49
C TYR A 462 -23.33 -10.28 11.38
N LYS A 463 -23.16 -9.90 10.11
CA LYS A 463 -23.60 -10.73 8.96
C LYS A 463 -22.91 -12.10 8.95
N ASN A 464 -21.62 -12.13 9.22
CA ASN A 464 -20.82 -13.35 9.15
C ASN A 464 -20.78 -14.12 10.48
N GLY A 465 -21.57 -13.72 11.48
CA GLY A 465 -21.64 -14.38 12.77
C GLY A 465 -20.37 -14.29 13.61
N ILE A 466 -19.46 -13.37 13.27
CA ILE A 466 -18.24 -13.09 14.05
C ILE A 466 -18.65 -12.46 15.38
N ALA A 467 -19.53 -11.46 15.36
CA ALA A 467 -20.16 -10.88 16.54
C ALA A 467 -21.50 -11.56 16.85
N ASP A 468 -21.85 -11.62 18.15
CA ASP A 468 -23.08 -12.23 18.64
C ASP A 468 -24.30 -11.35 18.32
N ARG A 469 -25.27 -11.89 17.57
CA ARG A 469 -26.53 -11.21 17.21
C ARG A 469 -27.65 -11.44 18.20
N SER A 470 -27.44 -12.17 19.27
CA SER A 470 -28.45 -12.45 20.29
C SER A 470 -28.75 -11.28 21.23
N GLU A 471 -27.83 -10.30 21.26
CA GLU A 471 -27.98 -9.07 22.03
C GLU A 471 -28.80 -8.05 21.22
N ILE A 472 -29.54 -7.17 21.91
CA ILE A 472 -30.36 -6.13 21.28
C ILE A 472 -29.62 -4.80 21.08
N GLU A 473 -28.41 -4.67 21.60
CA GLU A 473 -27.55 -3.49 21.55
C GLU A 473 -26.14 -3.87 21.09
N ILE A 474 -25.51 -2.96 20.33
CA ILE A 474 -24.12 -3.05 19.89
C ILE A 474 -23.17 -2.58 20.98
N ARG A 475 -23.54 -1.52 21.71
CA ARG A 475 -22.72 -0.83 22.73
C ARG A 475 -21.38 -0.35 22.19
N PRO A 476 -21.32 0.39 21.06
CA PRO A 476 -20.11 0.60 20.27
C PRO A 476 -18.97 1.27 21.05
N HIS A 477 -19.30 2.16 21.97
CA HIS A 477 -18.33 2.94 22.74
C HIS A 477 -17.95 2.31 24.10
N GLU A 478 -18.62 1.24 24.49
CA GLU A 478 -18.26 0.52 25.72
C GLU A 478 -16.97 -0.30 25.53
N ALA A 479 -16.25 -0.52 26.62
CA ALA A 479 -15.10 -1.41 26.61
C ALA A 479 -15.54 -2.86 26.40
N VAL A 480 -14.94 -3.56 25.43
CA VAL A 480 -15.24 -4.95 25.14
C VAL A 480 -14.73 -5.85 26.26
N LYS A 481 -15.51 -6.87 26.61
CA LYS A 481 -15.13 -7.86 27.61
C LYS A 481 -14.25 -8.97 27.01
N ARG A 482 -13.43 -9.59 27.87
CA ARG A 482 -12.55 -10.70 27.48
C ARG A 482 -13.33 -11.89 26.91
N CYS A 483 -14.49 -12.23 27.47
CA CYS A 483 -15.35 -13.29 26.94
C CYS A 483 -15.95 -12.96 25.57
N GLU A 484 -16.28 -11.71 25.32
CA GLU A 484 -16.80 -11.26 24.01
C GLU A 484 -15.71 -11.35 22.95
N VAL A 485 -14.47 -10.94 23.29
CA VAL A 485 -13.30 -11.11 22.40
C VAL A 485 -13.05 -12.59 22.10
N ALA A 486 -13.06 -13.46 23.11
CA ALA A 486 -12.86 -14.88 22.92
C ALA A 486 -13.93 -15.47 21.97
N GLN A 487 -15.19 -15.12 22.16
CA GLN A 487 -16.27 -15.56 21.28
C GLN A 487 -16.08 -15.04 19.85
N MET A 488 -15.73 -13.77 19.69
CA MET A 488 -15.51 -13.10 18.40
C MET A 488 -14.37 -13.78 17.61
N ILE A 489 -13.24 -14.05 18.27
CA ILE A 489 -12.09 -14.72 17.63
C ILE A 489 -12.40 -16.19 17.33
N TYR A 490 -13.10 -16.89 18.23
CA TYR A 490 -13.53 -18.26 17.98
C TYR A 490 -14.45 -18.36 16.75
N ASN A 491 -15.42 -17.45 16.64
CA ASN A 491 -16.33 -17.41 15.51
C ASN A 491 -15.61 -17.07 14.20
N LEU A 492 -14.67 -16.11 14.24
CA LEU A 492 -13.85 -15.76 13.10
C LEU A 492 -13.06 -16.97 12.58
N LEU A 493 -12.37 -17.69 13.49
CA LEU A 493 -11.56 -18.86 13.12
C LEU A 493 -12.44 -19.99 12.58
N LYS A 494 -13.64 -20.20 13.15
CA LYS A 494 -14.63 -21.15 12.59
C LYS A 494 -15.13 -20.75 11.21
N GLY A 495 -15.46 -19.49 11.02
CA GLY A 495 -15.92 -18.97 9.73
C GLY A 495 -14.85 -19.01 8.64
N ALA A 496 -13.58 -19.07 9.04
CA ALA A 496 -12.42 -19.17 8.17
C ALA A 496 -11.87 -20.62 8.03
N ASP A 497 -12.53 -21.63 8.59
CA ASP A 497 -12.11 -23.05 8.63
C ASP A 497 -10.71 -23.26 9.27
N LEU A 498 -10.36 -22.44 10.27
CA LEU A 498 -9.07 -22.48 10.97
C LEU A 498 -9.08 -23.22 12.32
N ILE A 499 -10.26 -23.67 12.78
CA ILE A 499 -10.45 -24.52 13.98
C ILE A 499 -11.64 -25.47 13.82
#